data_ee87f0462dcd87f3c5f6a3458415bcd8
#
_entry.id   ee87f0462dcd87f3c5f6a3458415bcd8
#
_cell.length_a   1.000
_cell.length_b   1.000
_cell.length_c   1.000
_cell.angle_alpha   90.00
_cell.angle_beta   90.00
_cell.angle_gamma   90.00
#
_symmetry.space_group_name_H-M   'P 1'
#
loop_
_entity.id
_entity.type
_entity.pdbx_description
1 polymer ?
#
loop_
_entity_poly.entity_id
_entity_poly.type
_entity_poly.pdbx_seq_one_letter_code
_entity_poly.pdbx_strand_id
1 'polypeptide(L)'
;MDLRRLACSSLFWALACAPGLSAAAGKCERLIATGSPDAPPYLWQDPQDPKHLIGAGADLLAQVAQALGIKIELLYAGKRAQALDEVRSGRMDLLTDAPLTTTGLQALDYVHPPLLENDYLVWTRKDSTLVVERPEDLHGHNGALSEKARMTQGFGLFAEQNLTVTRTPNLTQAFQKLLLGEVEYVLAGRYSGLAMAQTLGMANDLQAAPQAVDKPGLFLALSHNSACNDPWLRGQLAQKMTELAASGLTEPVLQRNLERWRAQLKSPVSAPKQ
;
A
#
# COMPACT_ATOMS: atom_id res chain seq x y z
N MET A 1 39.59 -32.09 83.33
CA MET A 1 39.77 -32.66 81.97
C MET A 1 38.57 -32.28 81.16
N ASP A 2 38.75 -31.21 80.34
CA ASP A 2 37.66 -30.42 79.76
C ASP A 2 37.29 -30.95 78.36
N LEU A 3 36.02 -31.26 78.13
CA LEU A 3 35.46 -31.52 76.85
C LEU A 3 34.84 -30.21 76.29
N ARG A 4 35.51 -29.60 75.33
CA ARG A 4 34.96 -28.48 74.58
C ARG A 4 34.06 -28.99 73.45
N ARG A 5 32.78 -28.62 73.55
CA ARG A 5 31.74 -28.82 72.49
C ARG A 5 31.92 -27.77 71.42
N LEU A 6 32.20 -28.20 70.17
CA LEU A 6 32.15 -27.40 68.96
C LEU A 6 30.74 -27.43 68.40
N ALA A 7 30.05 -26.30 68.43
CA ALA A 7 28.75 -26.10 67.76
C ALA A 7 29.00 -25.64 66.31
N CYS A 8 28.68 -26.46 65.33
CA CYS A 8 28.64 -26.08 63.95
C CYS A 8 27.31 -25.37 63.67
N SER A 9 27.38 -24.05 63.44
CA SER A 9 26.24 -23.27 62.92
C SER A 9 26.15 -23.41 61.41
N SER A 10 25.14 -24.16 60.96
CA SER A 10 24.79 -24.28 59.54
C SER A 10 23.93 -23.07 59.11
N LEU A 11 24.54 -22.16 58.38
CA LEU A 11 23.86 -21.01 57.75
C LEU A 11 23.13 -21.48 56.50
N PHE A 12 21.84 -21.67 56.56
CA PHE A 12 20.97 -21.93 55.38
C PHE A 12 20.76 -20.60 54.64
N TRP A 13 21.38 -20.46 53.47
CA TRP A 13 21.08 -19.43 52.51
C TRP A 13 19.78 -19.81 51.78
N ALA A 14 18.68 -19.21 52.14
CA ALA A 14 17.42 -19.28 51.35
C ALA A 14 17.57 -18.41 50.09
N LEU A 15 17.82 -19.05 48.96
CA LEU A 15 17.78 -18.40 47.65
C LEU A 15 16.31 -18.05 47.34
N ALA A 16 15.90 -16.82 47.55
CA ALA A 16 14.60 -16.31 47.19
C ALA A 16 14.55 -16.22 45.62
N CYS A 17 13.97 -17.24 44.97
CA CYS A 17 13.52 -17.16 43.57
C CYS A 17 12.36 -16.13 43.51
N ALA A 18 12.67 -14.87 43.16
CA ALA A 18 11.67 -13.92 42.76
C ALA A 18 11.06 -14.40 41.42
N PRO A 19 9.73 -14.64 41.33
CA PRO A 19 9.12 -14.88 40.03
C PRO A 19 9.31 -13.60 39.22
N GLY A 20 10.11 -13.67 38.15
CA GLY A 20 10.17 -12.63 37.15
C GLY A 20 8.75 -12.39 36.64
N LEU A 21 8.21 -11.21 36.92
CA LEU A 21 7.02 -10.70 36.26
C LEU A 21 7.35 -10.61 34.75
N SER A 22 7.09 -11.70 34.02
CA SER A 22 6.91 -11.61 32.58
C SER A 22 5.74 -10.68 32.37
N ALA A 23 6.02 -9.39 32.12
CA ALA A 23 5.03 -8.50 31.55
C ALA A 23 4.57 -9.17 30.26
N ALA A 24 3.40 -9.81 30.28
CA ALA A 24 2.69 -10.19 29.07
C ALA A 24 2.57 -8.89 28.28
N ALA A 25 3.30 -8.77 27.18
CA ALA A 25 3.15 -7.64 26.26
C ALA A 25 1.66 -7.59 25.92
N GLY A 26 0.96 -6.55 26.42
CA GLY A 26 -0.47 -6.38 26.18
C GLY A 26 -0.68 -6.34 24.66
N LYS A 27 -1.76 -6.98 24.17
CA LYS A 27 -2.14 -6.91 22.77
C LYS A 27 -2.21 -5.44 22.38
N CYS A 28 -1.58 -5.07 21.26
CA CYS A 28 -1.69 -3.72 20.74
C CYS A 28 -3.16 -3.41 20.40
N GLU A 29 -3.73 -2.42 21.07
CA GLU A 29 -5.11 -1.97 20.86
C GLU A 29 -5.21 -0.88 19.77
N ARG A 30 -4.08 -0.25 19.45
CA ARG A 30 -3.99 0.84 18.49
C ARG A 30 -2.75 0.68 17.61
N LEU A 31 -2.93 0.88 16.30
CA LEU A 31 -1.86 0.97 15.31
C LEU A 31 -1.96 2.30 14.56
N ILE A 32 -0.82 2.80 14.12
CA ILE A 32 -0.74 3.97 13.25
C ILE A 32 -0.29 3.48 11.87
N ALA A 33 -1.08 3.78 10.85
CA ALA A 33 -0.82 3.42 9.47
C ALA A 33 -0.59 4.67 8.61
N THR A 34 0.11 4.50 7.51
CA THR A 34 0.27 5.51 6.46
C THR A 34 0.33 4.87 5.07
N GLY A 35 0.52 5.67 4.04
CA GLY A 35 0.65 5.21 2.66
C GLY A 35 0.89 6.35 1.69
N SER A 36 0.75 6.09 0.39
CA SER A 36 0.95 7.09 -0.66
C SER A 36 -0.21 8.08 -0.73
N PRO A 37 0.03 9.40 -0.61
CA PRO A 37 -1.04 10.39 -0.53
C PRO A 37 -1.57 10.85 -1.90
N ASP A 38 -1.06 10.33 -3.01
CA ASP A 38 -1.28 10.83 -4.36
C ASP A 38 -1.67 9.71 -5.36
N ALA A 39 -2.37 8.69 -4.89
CA ALA A 39 -2.78 7.53 -5.69
C ALA A 39 -4.30 7.27 -5.66
N PRO A 40 -5.18 8.24 -6.05
CA PRO A 40 -6.60 7.98 -6.13
C PRO A 40 -6.91 6.92 -7.21
N PRO A 41 -7.92 6.08 -7.01
CA PRO A 41 -8.84 5.97 -5.88
C PRO A 41 -8.34 5.02 -4.77
N TYR A 42 -7.08 4.55 -4.85
CA TYR A 42 -6.51 3.62 -3.87
C TYR A 42 -6.27 4.30 -2.53
N LEU A 43 -5.55 5.43 -2.54
CA LEU A 43 -5.23 6.20 -1.36
C LEU A 43 -4.87 7.64 -1.73
N TRP A 44 -5.45 8.64 -1.04
CA TRP A 44 -5.10 10.04 -1.22
C TRP A 44 -5.36 10.84 0.04
N GLN A 45 -4.75 12.03 0.14
CA GLN A 45 -4.94 12.93 1.26
C GLN A 45 -6.37 13.45 1.30
N ASP A 46 -7.01 13.45 2.48
CA ASP A 46 -8.36 13.98 2.63
C ASP A 46 -8.34 15.51 2.51
N PRO A 47 -9.05 16.13 1.55
CA PRO A 47 -9.10 17.57 1.42
C PRO A 47 -9.85 18.27 2.56
N GLN A 48 -10.67 17.54 3.33
CA GLN A 48 -11.40 18.07 4.49
C GLN A 48 -10.64 17.90 5.80
N ASP A 49 -9.82 16.87 5.92
CA ASP A 49 -8.92 16.65 7.05
C ASP A 49 -7.52 16.23 6.55
N PRO A 50 -6.66 17.21 6.23
CA PRO A 50 -5.34 16.93 5.63
C PRO A 50 -4.38 16.10 6.47
N LYS A 51 -4.74 15.77 7.71
CA LYS A 51 -3.96 14.86 8.55
C LYS A 51 -4.22 13.39 8.23
N HIS A 52 -5.30 13.09 7.53
CA HIS A 52 -5.73 11.73 7.21
C HIS A 52 -5.60 11.40 5.73
N LEU A 53 -5.50 10.10 5.46
CA LEU A 53 -5.61 9.53 4.12
C LEU A 53 -6.97 8.85 3.98
N ILE A 54 -7.55 8.93 2.78
CA ILE A 54 -8.81 8.31 2.40
C ILE A 54 -8.65 7.52 1.11
N GLY A 55 -9.58 6.66 0.79
CA GLY A 55 -9.55 5.85 -0.41
C GLY A 55 -9.92 4.38 -0.17
N ALA A 56 -9.84 3.58 -1.21
CA ALA A 56 -10.17 2.15 -1.12
C ALA A 56 -9.32 1.42 -0.07
N GLY A 57 -8.02 1.73 0.01
CA GLY A 57 -7.13 1.18 1.04
C GLY A 57 -7.55 1.56 2.45
N ALA A 58 -8.00 2.81 2.66
CA ALA A 58 -8.50 3.27 3.95
C ALA A 58 -9.79 2.54 4.36
N ASP A 59 -10.74 2.42 3.43
CA ASP A 59 -12.02 1.75 3.69
C ASP A 59 -11.83 0.26 4.03
N LEU A 60 -10.96 -0.43 3.28
CA LEU A 60 -10.66 -1.86 3.52
C LEU A 60 -9.88 -2.05 4.82
N LEU A 61 -8.91 -1.19 5.12
CA LEU A 61 -8.16 -1.24 6.38
C LEU A 61 -9.07 -1.02 7.59
N ALA A 62 -10.06 -0.13 7.47
CA ALA A 62 -11.06 0.09 8.52
C ALA A 62 -11.90 -1.18 8.80
N GLN A 63 -12.24 -1.95 7.76
CA GLN A 63 -12.93 -3.24 7.93
C GLN A 63 -12.04 -4.27 8.63
N VAL A 64 -10.76 -4.36 8.26
CA VAL A 64 -9.79 -5.23 8.94
C VAL A 64 -9.65 -4.84 10.41
N ALA A 65 -9.52 -3.53 10.70
CA ALA A 65 -9.42 -3.01 12.06
C ALA A 65 -10.66 -3.38 12.91
N GLN A 66 -11.85 -3.18 12.35
CA GLN A 66 -13.12 -3.53 13.00
C GLN A 66 -13.21 -5.05 13.28
N ALA A 67 -12.82 -5.88 12.31
CA ALA A 67 -12.86 -7.34 12.47
C ALA A 67 -11.84 -7.86 13.50
N LEU A 68 -10.76 -7.12 13.76
CA LEU A 68 -9.75 -7.43 14.77
C LEU A 68 -10.10 -6.84 16.15
N GLY A 69 -11.05 -5.91 16.23
CA GLY A 69 -11.36 -5.18 17.46
C GLY A 69 -10.23 -4.25 17.92
N ILE A 70 -9.41 -3.74 16.96
CA ILE A 70 -8.30 -2.81 17.21
C ILE A 70 -8.59 -1.47 16.54
N LYS A 71 -7.97 -0.40 17.02
CA LYS A 71 -8.02 0.90 16.37
C LYS A 71 -6.85 1.05 15.42
N ILE A 72 -7.10 1.32 14.13
CA ILE A 72 -6.06 1.69 13.16
C ILE A 72 -6.34 3.11 12.69
N GLU A 73 -5.38 4.02 12.88
CA GLU A 73 -5.45 5.39 12.38
C GLU A 73 -4.58 5.52 11.14
N LEU A 74 -5.18 5.93 10.04
CA LEU A 74 -4.48 6.10 8.76
C LEU A 74 -4.15 7.57 8.54
N LEU A 75 -2.89 7.93 8.78
CA LEU A 75 -2.41 9.29 8.81
C LEU A 75 -1.56 9.65 7.60
N TYR A 76 -1.63 10.91 7.20
CA TYR A 76 -0.71 11.48 6.24
C TYR A 76 0.67 11.71 6.87
N ALA A 77 1.69 11.12 6.29
CA ALA A 77 3.08 11.21 6.74
C ALA A 77 4.01 11.83 5.69
N GLY A 78 3.49 12.73 4.88
CA GLY A 78 4.25 13.34 3.80
C GLY A 78 4.18 12.54 2.50
N LYS A 79 5.12 12.80 1.58
CA LYS A 79 5.23 12.08 0.32
C LYS A 79 5.61 10.62 0.58
N ARG A 80 5.40 9.76 -0.42
CA ARG A 80 5.66 8.31 -0.33
C ARG A 80 6.99 7.93 0.31
N ALA A 81 8.09 8.61 -0.03
CA ALA A 81 9.40 8.31 0.56
C ALA A 81 9.41 8.58 2.07
N GLN A 82 8.84 9.70 2.51
CA GLN A 82 8.72 10.05 3.91
C GLN A 82 7.81 9.06 4.66
N ALA A 83 6.66 8.70 4.08
CA ALA A 83 5.76 7.69 4.64
C ALA A 83 6.49 6.35 4.86
N LEU A 84 7.30 5.90 3.89
CA LEU A 84 8.10 4.69 4.01
C LEU A 84 9.16 4.80 5.12
N ASP A 85 9.82 5.95 5.26
CA ASP A 85 10.84 6.18 6.30
C ASP A 85 10.21 6.23 7.69
N GLU A 86 9.00 6.80 7.84
CA GLU A 86 8.24 6.76 9.11
C GLU A 86 7.91 5.32 9.53
N VAL A 87 7.50 4.47 8.59
CA VAL A 87 7.22 3.06 8.88
C VAL A 87 8.50 2.29 9.15
N ARG A 88 9.55 2.46 8.35
CA ARG A 88 10.84 1.77 8.57
C ARG A 88 11.45 2.08 9.93
N SER A 89 11.28 3.29 10.41
CA SER A 89 11.79 3.70 11.73
C SER A 89 10.94 3.19 12.90
N GLY A 90 9.74 2.65 12.66
CA GLY A 90 8.79 2.23 13.69
C GLY A 90 7.99 3.38 14.32
N ARG A 91 8.12 4.63 13.82
CA ARG A 91 7.27 5.75 14.26
C ARG A 91 5.82 5.59 13.79
N MET A 92 5.63 4.85 12.68
CA MET A 92 4.35 4.33 12.25
C MET A 92 4.43 2.81 12.09
N ASP A 93 3.34 2.12 12.39
CA ASP A 93 3.32 0.66 12.47
C ASP A 93 3.14 0.01 11.10
N LEU A 94 2.30 0.60 10.23
CA LEU A 94 1.82 -0.04 9.01
C LEU A 94 2.00 0.87 7.78
N LEU A 95 2.44 0.27 6.67
CA LEU A 95 2.32 0.84 5.32
C LEU A 95 1.18 0.14 4.58
N THR A 96 0.21 0.91 4.08
CA THR A 96 -1.06 0.37 3.55
C THR A 96 -0.97 -0.08 2.08
N ASP A 97 -0.02 0.47 1.33
CA ASP A 97 0.15 0.27 -0.11
C ASP A 97 1.58 -0.14 -0.47
N ALA A 98 2.19 -0.98 0.35
CA ALA A 98 3.57 -1.43 0.17
C ALA A 98 3.70 -2.28 -1.12
N PRO A 99 4.59 -1.91 -2.07
CA PRO A 99 4.98 -2.84 -3.13
C PRO A 99 5.91 -3.89 -2.54
N LEU A 100 5.70 -5.15 -2.88
CA LEU A 100 6.60 -6.22 -2.46
C LEU A 100 7.94 -6.10 -3.19
N THR A 101 9.01 -5.87 -2.43
CA THR A 101 10.37 -5.75 -2.94
C THR A 101 11.36 -6.42 -1.99
N THR A 102 12.49 -6.90 -2.52
CA THR A 102 13.57 -7.48 -1.70
C THR A 102 14.12 -6.48 -0.67
N THR A 103 14.23 -5.20 -1.04
CA THR A 103 14.65 -4.13 -0.11
C THR A 103 13.58 -3.86 0.95
N GLY A 104 12.29 -3.96 0.59
CA GLY A 104 11.18 -3.82 1.54
C GLY A 104 11.21 -4.91 2.61
N LEU A 105 11.48 -6.16 2.23
CA LEU A 105 11.58 -7.31 3.14
C LEU A 105 12.68 -7.17 4.21
N GLN A 106 13.63 -6.26 4.05
CA GLN A 106 14.66 -5.99 5.08
C GLN A 106 14.12 -5.21 6.29
N ALA A 107 12.96 -4.55 6.15
CA ALA A 107 12.42 -3.66 7.18
C ALA A 107 10.92 -3.88 7.47
N LEU A 108 10.23 -4.65 6.65
CA LEU A 108 8.78 -4.81 6.69
C LEU A 108 8.37 -6.28 6.61
N ASP A 109 7.42 -6.68 7.43
CA ASP A 109 6.67 -7.93 7.32
C ASP A 109 5.44 -7.71 6.44
N TYR A 110 5.42 -8.31 5.26
CA TYR A 110 4.30 -8.21 4.32
C TYR A 110 3.17 -9.15 4.69
N VAL A 111 1.96 -8.61 4.82
CA VAL A 111 0.76 -9.39 5.11
C VAL A 111 0.15 -9.89 3.80
N HIS A 112 -0.01 -11.20 3.68
CA HIS A 112 -0.62 -11.84 2.53
C HIS A 112 -2.04 -12.31 2.83
N PRO A 113 -2.94 -12.29 1.81
CA PRO A 113 -2.79 -11.74 0.45
C PRO A 113 -2.69 -10.19 0.43
N PRO A 114 -2.44 -9.55 -0.73
CA PRO A 114 -2.41 -8.08 -0.82
C PRO A 114 -3.77 -7.47 -0.44
N LEU A 115 -3.75 -6.26 0.10
CA LEU A 115 -4.96 -5.50 0.41
C LEU A 115 -5.74 -5.12 -0.85
N LEU A 116 -5.01 -4.79 -1.91
CA LEU A 116 -5.51 -4.43 -3.22
C LEU A 116 -4.56 -4.94 -4.31
N GLU A 117 -5.08 -5.14 -5.50
CA GLU A 117 -4.29 -5.34 -6.71
C GLU A 117 -4.39 -4.10 -7.60
N ASN A 118 -3.32 -3.80 -8.31
CA ASN A 118 -3.28 -2.69 -9.26
C ASN A 118 -3.06 -3.22 -10.67
N ASP A 119 -4.13 -3.65 -11.33
CA ASP A 119 -4.11 -4.14 -12.70
C ASP A 119 -3.52 -3.08 -13.64
N TYR A 120 -2.32 -3.28 -14.17
CA TYR A 120 -1.75 -2.43 -15.20
C TYR A 120 -2.33 -2.79 -16.56
N LEU A 121 -2.96 -1.80 -17.19
CA LEU A 121 -3.54 -1.88 -18.52
C LEU A 121 -2.72 -1.07 -19.52
N VAL A 122 -2.89 -1.41 -20.79
CA VAL A 122 -2.42 -0.60 -21.91
C VAL A 122 -3.51 0.39 -22.24
N TRP A 123 -3.21 1.67 -22.10
CA TRP A 123 -4.10 2.79 -22.43
C TRP A 123 -3.69 3.35 -23.78
N THR A 124 -4.66 3.51 -24.67
CA THR A 124 -4.48 4.08 -26.01
C THR A 124 -5.47 5.21 -26.23
N ARG A 125 -5.26 6.00 -27.29
CA ARG A 125 -6.32 6.87 -27.81
C ARG A 125 -7.47 6.01 -28.33
N LYS A 126 -8.66 6.54 -28.29
CA LYS A 126 -9.88 5.81 -28.71
C LYS A 126 -9.89 5.46 -30.21
N ASP A 127 -9.18 6.24 -31.02
CA ASP A 127 -9.01 6.02 -32.46
C ASP A 127 -7.85 5.09 -32.80
N SER A 128 -7.12 4.58 -31.80
CA SER A 128 -6.00 3.67 -31.99
C SER A 128 -6.45 2.31 -32.52
N THR A 129 -5.69 1.79 -33.46
CA THR A 129 -5.86 0.42 -34.00
C THR A 129 -4.96 -0.61 -33.30
N LEU A 130 -4.17 -0.19 -32.30
CA LEU A 130 -3.30 -1.08 -31.53
C LEU A 130 -4.15 -2.03 -30.68
N VAL A 131 -4.05 -3.32 -30.96
CA VAL A 131 -4.68 -4.40 -30.21
C VAL A 131 -3.61 -5.07 -29.36
N VAL A 132 -3.87 -5.20 -28.06
CA VAL A 132 -2.95 -5.80 -27.09
C VAL A 132 -3.68 -6.88 -26.31
N GLU A 133 -3.28 -8.13 -26.51
CA GLU A 133 -3.76 -9.29 -25.77
C GLU A 133 -2.72 -9.78 -24.76
N ARG A 134 -1.44 -9.55 -25.06
CA ARG A 134 -0.30 -9.95 -24.23
C ARG A 134 0.82 -8.91 -24.30
N PRO A 135 1.75 -8.89 -23.33
CA PRO A 135 2.83 -7.90 -23.28
C PRO A 135 3.70 -7.81 -24.55
N GLU A 136 3.91 -8.94 -25.23
CA GLU A 136 4.73 -9.04 -26.44
C GLU A 136 4.16 -8.24 -27.62
N ASP A 137 2.86 -8.00 -27.64
CA ASP A 137 2.19 -7.23 -28.69
C ASP A 137 2.60 -5.73 -28.67
N LEU A 138 3.28 -5.30 -27.62
CA LEU A 138 3.84 -3.95 -27.49
C LEU A 138 5.22 -3.78 -28.16
N HIS A 139 5.80 -4.86 -28.70
CA HIS A 139 7.09 -4.78 -29.40
C HIS A 139 6.97 -3.87 -30.63
N GLY A 140 7.94 -2.96 -30.78
CA GLY A 140 7.99 -2.01 -31.90
C GLY A 140 7.08 -0.80 -31.74
N HIS A 141 6.28 -0.72 -30.68
CA HIS A 141 5.44 0.43 -30.36
C HIS A 141 6.08 1.32 -29.31
N ASN A 142 5.88 2.64 -29.43
CA ASN A 142 6.40 3.61 -28.48
C ASN A 142 5.39 3.86 -27.36
N GLY A 143 5.78 3.58 -26.12
CA GLY A 143 4.95 3.78 -24.95
C GLY A 143 5.44 4.86 -24.01
N ALA A 144 4.61 5.16 -22.99
CA ALA A 144 5.02 5.95 -21.85
C ALA A 144 4.61 5.28 -20.52
N LEU A 145 5.39 5.57 -19.49
CA LEU A 145 5.20 5.05 -18.15
C LEU A 145 5.63 6.10 -17.11
N SER A 146 4.81 6.32 -16.10
CA SER A 146 5.20 7.20 -15.00
C SER A 146 6.38 6.63 -14.21
N GLU A 147 7.34 7.46 -13.80
CA GLU A 147 8.42 7.09 -12.86
C GLU A 147 7.88 6.62 -11.51
N LYS A 148 6.66 7.04 -11.15
CA LYS A 148 5.96 6.59 -9.94
C LYS A 148 5.31 5.22 -10.09
N ALA A 149 5.29 4.62 -11.29
CA ALA A 149 4.70 3.31 -11.53
C ALA A 149 5.41 2.24 -10.69
N ARG A 150 4.64 1.28 -10.22
CA ARG A 150 5.12 0.14 -9.44
C ARG A 150 4.62 -1.13 -10.11
N MET A 151 5.52 -1.81 -10.77
CA MET A 151 5.27 -3.06 -11.48
C MET A 151 5.82 -4.23 -10.69
N THR A 152 5.38 -5.42 -11.01
CA THR A 152 6.06 -6.63 -10.55
C THR A 152 7.50 -6.65 -11.09
N GLN A 153 8.41 -7.29 -10.38
CA GLN A 153 9.80 -7.41 -10.81
C GLN A 153 9.90 -8.08 -12.19
N GLY A 154 9.09 -9.11 -12.43
CA GLY A 154 9.10 -9.84 -13.71
C GLY A 154 8.70 -8.95 -14.89
N PHE A 155 7.56 -8.24 -14.76
CA PHE A 155 7.12 -7.34 -15.83
C PHE A 155 8.04 -6.13 -15.99
N GLY A 156 8.60 -5.61 -14.89
CA GLY A 156 9.58 -4.52 -14.94
C GLY A 156 10.82 -4.88 -15.78
N LEU A 157 11.38 -6.06 -15.56
CA LEU A 157 12.50 -6.59 -16.34
C LEU A 157 12.12 -6.82 -17.81
N PHE A 158 10.94 -7.41 -18.05
CA PHE A 158 10.43 -7.59 -19.43
C PHE A 158 10.32 -6.25 -20.16
N ALA A 159 9.70 -5.25 -19.52
CA ALA A 159 9.50 -3.93 -20.10
C ALA A 159 10.84 -3.22 -20.40
N GLU A 160 11.81 -3.34 -19.50
CA GLU A 160 13.14 -2.76 -19.69
C GLU A 160 13.91 -3.38 -20.86
N GLN A 161 13.79 -4.69 -21.07
CA GLN A 161 14.52 -5.43 -22.08
C GLN A 161 13.84 -5.43 -23.45
N ASN A 162 12.51 -5.29 -23.51
CA ASN A 162 11.73 -5.59 -24.72
C ASN A 162 10.86 -4.44 -25.21
N LEU A 163 10.60 -3.41 -24.39
CA LEU A 163 9.69 -2.33 -24.75
C LEU A 163 10.42 -1.00 -24.91
N THR A 164 9.95 -0.20 -25.88
CA THR A 164 10.37 1.19 -26.03
C THR A 164 9.44 2.09 -25.20
N VAL A 165 9.86 2.42 -23.96
CA VAL A 165 9.01 3.17 -23.02
C VAL A 165 9.69 4.44 -22.55
N THR A 166 9.07 5.58 -22.82
CA THR A 166 9.48 6.88 -22.27
C THR A 166 9.05 7.00 -20.81
N ARG A 167 9.98 7.25 -19.90
CA ARG A 167 9.67 7.57 -18.49
C ARG A 167 9.20 9.01 -18.38
N THR A 168 8.09 9.23 -17.66
CA THR A 168 7.54 10.56 -17.39
C THR A 168 7.47 10.80 -15.88
N PRO A 169 7.64 12.04 -15.38
CA PRO A 169 7.57 12.36 -13.94
C PRO A 169 6.27 11.94 -13.26
N ASN A 170 5.17 11.91 -14.00
CA ASN A 170 3.84 11.57 -13.49
C ASN A 170 2.91 11.03 -14.60
N LEU A 171 1.78 10.48 -14.20
CA LEU A 171 0.80 9.90 -15.11
C LEU A 171 0.10 10.95 -15.98
N THR A 172 -0.03 12.19 -15.48
CA THR A 172 -0.56 13.34 -16.25
C THR A 172 0.24 13.56 -17.53
N GLN A 173 1.57 13.66 -17.41
CA GLN A 173 2.44 13.87 -18.56
C GLN A 173 2.45 12.66 -19.50
N ALA A 174 2.34 11.42 -18.98
CA ALA A 174 2.21 10.24 -19.81
C ALA A 174 0.96 10.32 -20.71
N PHE A 175 -0.20 10.65 -20.13
CA PHE A 175 -1.44 10.78 -20.89
C PHE A 175 -1.45 11.99 -21.83
N GLN A 176 -0.81 13.10 -21.48
CA GLN A 176 -0.64 14.24 -22.39
C GLN A 176 0.16 13.82 -23.64
N LYS A 177 1.28 13.08 -23.47
CA LYS A 177 2.05 12.53 -24.60
C LYS A 177 1.21 11.60 -25.48
N LEU A 178 0.38 10.77 -24.89
CA LEU A 178 -0.52 9.88 -25.62
C LEU A 178 -1.52 10.67 -26.49
N LEU A 179 -2.13 11.72 -25.95
CA LEU A 179 -3.09 12.54 -26.68
C LEU A 179 -2.45 13.37 -27.80
N LEU A 180 -1.22 13.84 -27.57
CA LEU A 180 -0.45 14.55 -28.59
C LEU A 180 0.09 13.62 -29.70
N GLY A 181 -0.06 12.30 -29.54
CA GLY A 181 0.46 11.31 -30.49
C GLY A 181 1.98 11.12 -30.42
N GLU A 182 2.63 11.62 -29.36
CA GLU A 182 4.06 11.42 -29.13
C GLU A 182 4.39 9.98 -28.73
N VAL A 183 3.40 9.26 -28.16
CA VAL A 183 3.44 7.84 -27.84
C VAL A 183 2.14 7.17 -28.29
N GLU A 184 2.21 5.87 -28.56
CA GLU A 184 1.07 5.07 -29.03
C GLU A 184 0.26 4.50 -27.87
N TYR A 185 0.92 4.26 -26.71
CA TYR A 185 0.28 3.72 -25.53
C TYR A 185 0.88 4.26 -24.22
N VAL A 186 0.12 4.12 -23.14
CA VAL A 186 0.56 4.38 -21.76
C VAL A 186 0.30 3.13 -20.91
N LEU A 187 1.29 2.71 -20.14
CA LEU A 187 1.10 1.69 -19.10
C LEU A 187 0.65 2.35 -17.79
N ALA A 188 -0.56 2.06 -17.37
CA ALA A 188 -1.12 2.61 -16.12
C ALA A 188 -2.08 1.64 -15.46
N GLY A 189 -2.16 1.71 -14.14
CA GLY A 189 -3.16 0.96 -13.38
C GLY A 189 -4.58 1.29 -13.84
N ARG A 190 -5.47 0.29 -13.89
CA ARG A 190 -6.87 0.44 -14.30
C ARG A 190 -7.54 1.64 -13.64
N TYR A 191 -7.57 1.65 -12.32
CA TYR A 191 -8.27 2.67 -11.55
C TYR A 191 -7.52 4.00 -11.50
N SER A 192 -6.19 3.99 -11.42
CA SER A 192 -5.38 5.20 -11.50
C SER A 192 -5.51 5.87 -12.86
N GLY A 193 -5.57 5.08 -13.93
CA GLY A 193 -5.80 5.57 -15.29
C GLY A 193 -7.19 6.19 -15.43
N LEU A 194 -8.25 5.52 -14.95
CA LEU A 194 -9.60 6.06 -14.92
C LEU A 194 -9.69 7.37 -14.13
N ALA A 195 -9.12 7.41 -12.93
CA ALA A 195 -9.09 8.62 -12.10
C ALA A 195 -8.37 9.76 -12.80
N MET A 196 -7.23 9.48 -13.44
CA MET A 196 -6.45 10.48 -14.16
C MET A 196 -7.16 10.97 -15.42
N ALA A 197 -7.73 10.08 -16.23
CA ALA A 197 -8.52 10.43 -17.41
C ALA A 197 -9.69 11.37 -17.05
N GLN A 198 -10.32 11.15 -15.90
CA GLN A 198 -11.38 12.01 -15.37
C GLN A 198 -10.85 13.36 -14.90
N THR A 199 -9.73 13.37 -14.17
CA THR A 199 -9.08 14.60 -13.70
C THR A 199 -8.72 15.52 -14.86
N LEU A 200 -8.29 14.95 -15.98
CA LEU A 200 -7.89 15.67 -17.18
C LEU A 200 -9.07 15.97 -18.14
N GLY A 201 -10.27 15.46 -17.85
CA GLY A 201 -11.42 15.60 -18.75
C GLY A 201 -11.32 14.78 -20.03
N MET A 202 -10.47 13.77 -20.08
CA MET A 202 -10.09 12.98 -21.28
C MET A 202 -10.70 11.59 -21.31
N ALA A 203 -11.71 11.32 -20.49
CA ALA A 203 -12.28 9.98 -20.35
C ALA A 203 -12.92 9.47 -21.66
N ASN A 204 -13.33 10.37 -22.55
CA ASN A 204 -13.93 10.01 -23.85
C ASN A 204 -12.90 9.81 -24.97
N ASP A 205 -11.66 10.27 -24.77
CA ASP A 205 -10.61 10.26 -25.78
C ASP A 205 -9.66 9.06 -25.62
N LEU A 206 -9.79 8.37 -24.49
CA LEU A 206 -8.93 7.25 -24.11
C LEU A 206 -9.74 5.95 -24.00
N GLN A 207 -9.04 4.85 -24.24
CA GLN A 207 -9.53 3.50 -23.98
C GLN A 207 -8.41 2.67 -23.33
N ALA A 208 -8.80 1.67 -22.56
CA ALA A 208 -7.87 0.72 -21.96
C ALA A 208 -8.10 -0.67 -22.56
N ALA A 209 -7.02 -1.39 -22.82
CA ALA A 209 -7.10 -2.80 -23.18
C ALA A 209 -7.82 -3.57 -22.06
N PRO A 210 -8.63 -4.59 -22.39
CA PRO A 210 -9.42 -5.30 -21.39
C PRO A 210 -8.57 -6.15 -20.45
N GLN A 211 -7.43 -6.62 -20.92
CA GLN A 211 -6.54 -7.51 -20.17
C GLN A 211 -5.40 -6.74 -19.51
N ALA A 212 -5.07 -7.13 -18.29
CA ALA A 212 -3.92 -6.58 -17.57
C ALA A 212 -2.63 -7.24 -18.05
N VAL A 213 -1.63 -6.40 -18.33
CA VAL A 213 -0.27 -6.85 -18.67
C VAL A 213 0.59 -7.11 -17.43
N ASP A 214 0.19 -6.56 -16.29
CA ASP A 214 0.84 -6.77 -14.99
C ASP A 214 -0.17 -6.56 -13.85
N LYS A 215 0.04 -7.24 -12.71
CA LYS A 215 -0.87 -7.18 -11.54
C LYS A 215 -0.07 -7.08 -10.22
N PRO A 216 0.62 -5.98 -9.97
CA PRO A 216 1.31 -5.80 -8.70
C PRO A 216 0.33 -5.70 -7.53
N GLY A 217 0.62 -6.44 -6.47
CA GLY A 217 -0.09 -6.31 -5.20
C GLY A 217 0.29 -5.04 -4.45
N LEU A 218 -0.69 -4.42 -3.81
CA LEU A 218 -0.54 -3.35 -2.82
C LEU A 218 -0.74 -3.99 -1.44
N PHE A 219 0.35 -4.23 -0.74
CA PHE A 219 0.33 -5.00 0.51
C PHE A 219 0.18 -4.10 1.73
N LEU A 220 -0.51 -4.61 2.73
CA LEU A 220 -0.35 -4.13 4.09
C LEU A 220 0.98 -4.68 4.61
N ALA A 221 1.85 -3.81 5.10
CA ALA A 221 3.15 -4.20 5.60
C ALA A 221 3.43 -3.61 6.99
N LEU A 222 3.81 -4.47 7.93
CA LEU A 222 4.09 -4.12 9.32
C LEU A 222 5.58 -3.84 9.50
N SER A 223 5.92 -2.74 10.15
CA SER A 223 7.32 -2.38 10.43
C SER A 223 7.99 -3.41 11.35
N HIS A 224 9.21 -3.85 11.02
CA HIS A 224 10.03 -4.66 11.93
C HIS A 224 10.32 -3.91 13.24
N ASN A 225 10.35 -2.58 13.22
CA ASN A 225 10.63 -1.70 14.36
C ASN A 225 9.36 -1.25 15.10
N SER A 226 8.17 -1.68 14.68
CA SER A 226 6.94 -1.41 15.43
C SER A 226 6.93 -2.16 16.75
N ALA A 227 6.61 -1.47 17.84
CA ALA A 227 6.41 -2.09 19.14
C ALA A 227 5.24 -3.09 19.15
N CYS A 228 4.34 -2.97 18.17
CA CYS A 228 3.18 -3.85 17.98
C CYS A 228 3.49 -5.08 17.10
N ASN A 229 4.69 -5.19 16.54
CA ASN A 229 5.02 -6.28 15.64
C ASN A 229 5.30 -7.57 16.41
N ASP A 230 4.26 -8.37 16.61
CA ASP A 230 4.35 -9.68 17.24
C ASP A 230 3.73 -10.79 16.36
N PRO A 231 4.05 -12.07 16.61
CA PRO A 231 3.55 -13.19 15.81
C PRO A 231 2.02 -13.33 15.81
N TRP A 232 1.35 -12.98 16.92
CA TRP A 232 -0.10 -13.03 17.02
C TRP A 232 -0.75 -12.01 16.08
N LEU A 233 -0.30 -10.74 16.14
CA LEU A 233 -0.84 -9.69 15.28
C LEU A 233 -0.63 -10.00 13.79
N ARG A 234 0.57 -10.47 13.40
CA ARG A 234 0.83 -10.91 12.01
C ARG A 234 -0.14 -12.00 11.56
N GLY A 235 -0.35 -13.00 12.40
CA GLY A 235 -1.30 -14.09 12.12
C GLY A 235 -2.74 -13.58 11.99
N GLN A 236 -3.18 -12.71 12.87
CA GLN A 236 -4.52 -12.11 12.82
C GLN A 236 -4.72 -11.23 11.57
N LEU A 237 -3.74 -10.39 11.24
CA LEU A 237 -3.78 -9.60 10.02
C LEU A 237 -3.87 -10.49 8.78
N ALA A 238 -3.03 -11.53 8.67
CA ALA A 238 -3.04 -12.46 7.54
C ALA A 238 -4.39 -13.19 7.41
N GLN A 239 -4.98 -13.63 8.53
CA GLN A 239 -6.31 -14.25 8.55
C GLN A 239 -7.37 -13.27 8.02
N LYS A 240 -7.42 -12.03 8.53
CA LYS A 240 -8.42 -11.04 8.12
C LYS A 240 -8.22 -10.58 6.66
N MET A 241 -6.99 -10.49 6.19
CA MET A 241 -6.70 -10.23 4.79
C MET A 241 -7.18 -11.36 3.88
N THR A 242 -7.05 -12.62 4.30
CA THR A 242 -7.56 -13.78 3.56
C THR A 242 -9.09 -13.78 3.51
N GLU A 243 -9.76 -13.50 4.63
CA GLU A 243 -11.23 -13.35 4.71
C GLU A 243 -11.71 -12.20 3.79
N LEU A 244 -11.01 -11.05 3.81
CA LEU A 244 -11.32 -9.89 2.96
C LEU A 244 -11.15 -10.22 1.47
N ALA A 245 -10.06 -10.88 1.08
CA ALA A 245 -9.85 -11.27 -0.31
C ALA A 245 -10.94 -12.22 -0.84
N ALA A 246 -11.43 -13.13 0.01
CA ALA A 246 -12.51 -14.05 -0.32
C ALA A 246 -13.91 -13.39 -0.35
N SER A 247 -14.07 -12.21 0.24
CA SER A 247 -15.38 -11.55 0.40
C SER A 247 -15.93 -10.91 -0.88
N GLY A 248 -15.08 -10.67 -1.90
CA GLY A 248 -15.45 -9.92 -3.11
C GLY A 248 -15.68 -8.42 -2.90
N LEU A 249 -15.36 -7.87 -1.73
CA LEU A 249 -15.60 -6.46 -1.39
C LEU A 249 -14.64 -5.48 -2.06
N THR A 250 -13.50 -5.95 -2.54
CA THR A 250 -12.43 -5.09 -3.10
C THR A 250 -12.92 -4.26 -4.28
N GLU A 251 -13.59 -4.90 -5.25
CA GLU A 251 -14.06 -4.23 -6.46
C GLU A 251 -15.16 -3.18 -6.16
N PRO A 252 -16.24 -3.47 -5.41
CA PRO A 252 -17.20 -2.46 -5.01
C PRO A 252 -16.61 -1.28 -4.25
N VAL A 253 -15.60 -1.53 -3.41
CA VAL A 253 -14.91 -0.47 -2.64
C VAL A 253 -14.10 0.42 -3.57
N LEU A 254 -13.39 -0.14 -4.55
CA LEU A 254 -12.64 0.62 -5.56
C LEU A 254 -13.57 1.50 -6.40
N GLN A 255 -14.69 0.96 -6.88
CA GLN A 255 -15.68 1.70 -7.66
C GLN A 255 -16.25 2.87 -6.86
N ARG A 256 -16.68 2.65 -5.62
CA ARG A 256 -17.20 3.71 -4.74
C ARG A 256 -16.16 4.82 -4.52
N ASN A 257 -14.90 4.47 -4.33
CA ASN A 257 -13.85 5.47 -4.14
C ASN A 257 -13.46 6.20 -5.43
N LEU A 258 -13.59 5.57 -6.60
CA LEU A 258 -13.46 6.26 -7.88
C LEU A 258 -14.58 7.29 -8.06
N GLU A 259 -15.82 6.96 -7.67
CA GLU A 259 -16.95 7.92 -7.69
C GLU A 259 -16.74 9.06 -6.67
N ARG A 260 -16.23 8.73 -5.47
CA ARG A 260 -15.86 9.74 -4.46
C ARG A 260 -14.83 10.72 -5.02
N TRP A 261 -13.79 10.21 -5.69
CA TRP A 261 -12.79 11.06 -6.35
C TRP A 261 -13.43 11.96 -7.41
N ARG A 262 -14.29 11.40 -8.29
CA ARG A 262 -15.04 12.18 -9.29
C ARG A 262 -15.87 13.30 -8.69
N ALA A 263 -16.54 13.03 -7.59
CA ALA A 263 -17.37 14.02 -6.89
C ALA A 263 -16.51 15.16 -6.33
N GLN A 264 -15.34 14.84 -5.78
CA GLN A 264 -14.40 15.84 -5.26
C GLN A 264 -13.87 16.77 -6.36
N LEU A 265 -13.59 16.25 -7.56
CA LEU A 265 -13.14 17.06 -8.70
C LEU A 265 -14.21 18.08 -9.17
N LYS A 266 -15.49 17.78 -8.97
CA LYS A 266 -16.61 18.65 -9.35
C LYS A 266 -16.95 19.68 -8.27
N SER A 267 -16.54 19.44 -7.04
CA SER A 267 -16.81 20.36 -5.93
C SER A 267 -15.76 21.47 -5.91
N PRO A 268 -16.15 22.75 -5.87
CA PRO A 268 -15.19 23.82 -5.66
C PRO A 268 -14.48 23.56 -4.32
N VAL A 269 -13.15 23.61 -4.34
CA VAL A 269 -12.34 23.52 -3.11
C VAL A 269 -12.81 24.65 -2.21
N SER A 270 -13.57 24.36 -1.17
CA SER A 270 -13.89 25.34 -0.13
C SER A 270 -12.55 25.72 0.48
N ALA A 271 -12.22 27.03 0.38
CA ALA A 271 -11.02 27.56 1.00
C ALA A 271 -10.97 27.11 2.48
N PRO A 272 -9.80 26.73 3.02
CA PRO A 272 -9.70 26.38 4.42
C PRO A 272 -10.23 27.53 5.27
N LYS A 273 -11.16 27.23 6.17
CA LYS A 273 -11.60 28.17 7.18
C LYS A 273 -10.36 28.51 8.02
N GLN A 274 -9.93 29.78 7.94
CA GLN A 274 -8.85 30.36 8.75
C GLN A 274 -9.21 30.33 10.23
#